data_75b13d68fae7edc0a0fb888fa25dc71d
#
_entry.id   75b13d68fae7edc0a0fb888fa25dc71d
#
_cell.length_a   1.000
_cell.length_b   1.000
_cell.length_c   1.000
_cell.angle_alpha   90.00
_cell.angle_beta   90.00
_cell.angle_gamma   90.00
#
_symmetry.space_group_name_H-M   'P 1'
#
loop_
_entity.id
_entity.type
_entity.pdbx_description
1 polymer ?
#
loop_
_entity_poly.entity_id
_entity_poly.type
_entity_poly.pdbx_seq_one_letter_code
_entity_poly.pdbx_strand_id
1 'polypeptide(L)'
;MSENPKRRSRRSVLQFLGRGIIGGMVFAECVGIDQLCDGPRAWGTSQQKPDSKSQAAGDYSSFGKQAAEALRKAIRFFATEVAREGGYVWTYSADLRFRQGEGRASETTVWVQPPGTPAVGAAILRAYERTGEEEYLEAARKAGECLARGQLESGGWTYRIEFSPDARRRFFYRTRPRNEKGFNWSTLDDDTTQSALRFLMELDRVLGFGNELIHECVQYGLTRLLAVQYPCGAWPQGFREPPDPTAYPVLGATYPEEIPPAPNFKEYWRFYTLNDQAHMDTIRMLLLAAKIYGEPKYQKAAEKGGEFLLLAQMPDPQPAWAQQYNFQMHPAWARRFELPAIAGGESQDVLRVLMTLYQHTGREDFLAPIPRAVGYLKSSVLPDGRLARFYELKTNRPLYFTRDYRLTHDDQDLPTHYAFKVENCLPEIEVQCQRLRERQQPQSLRETPGPHLPPRPSLSAVERVIKTLDDRGRWVEKGRMETAGQSVGQVIRSQTFIANVDILSAYLAWLRSA
;
A
#
# COMPACT_ATOMS: atom_id res chain seq x y z
N MET A 1 -32.31 -6.51 -51.79
CA MET A 1 -31.56 -7.42 -50.93
C MET A 1 -30.27 -6.69 -50.53
N SER A 2 -30.28 -5.98 -49.43
CA SER A 2 -29.15 -5.21 -48.92
C SER A 2 -28.93 -5.62 -47.50
N GLU A 3 -27.83 -6.27 -47.22
CA GLU A 3 -27.38 -6.62 -45.88
C GLU A 3 -26.83 -5.41 -45.12
N ASN A 4 -27.24 -5.27 -43.91
CA ASN A 4 -26.94 -4.18 -43.02
C ASN A 4 -25.77 -4.58 -42.06
N PRO A 5 -24.60 -3.93 -42.06
CA PRO A 5 -23.50 -4.27 -41.20
C PRO A 5 -23.44 -3.30 -40.01
N LYS A 6 -24.26 -3.51 -38.98
CA LYS A 6 -24.11 -2.79 -37.69
C LYS A 6 -24.53 -3.68 -36.54
N ARG A 7 -23.60 -4.49 -36.04
CA ARG A 7 -23.52 -4.97 -34.65
C ARG A 7 -22.14 -5.56 -34.36
N ARG A 8 -21.12 -4.71 -34.21
CA ARG A 8 -19.90 -5.07 -33.48
C ARG A 8 -19.94 -4.38 -32.11
N SER A 9 -20.28 -5.05 -31.26
CA SER A 9 -20.39 -5.34 -29.87
C SER A 9 -19.43 -4.53 -28.97
N ARG A 10 -20.05 -3.89 -27.97
CA ARG A 10 -19.44 -3.24 -26.79
C ARG A 10 -18.77 -4.23 -25.80
N ARG A 11 -18.35 -5.41 -26.26
CA ARG A 11 -17.83 -6.50 -25.41
C ARG A 11 -16.33 -6.50 -25.18
N SER A 12 -15.56 -5.61 -25.80
CA SER A 12 -14.08 -5.71 -25.78
C SER A 12 -13.36 -4.87 -24.72
N VAL A 13 -14.04 -4.02 -23.95
CA VAL A 13 -13.39 -3.17 -22.94
C VAL A 13 -13.45 -3.81 -21.54
N LEU A 14 -14.43 -4.65 -21.26
CA LEU A 14 -14.59 -5.31 -19.95
C LEU A 14 -13.83 -6.64 -19.81
N GLN A 15 -13.27 -7.18 -20.89
CA GLN A 15 -12.48 -8.42 -20.84
C GLN A 15 -11.01 -8.24 -20.41
N PHE A 16 -10.54 -7.02 -20.23
CA PHE A 16 -9.17 -6.76 -19.76
C PHE A 16 -9.02 -6.74 -18.24
N LEU A 17 -10.11 -6.68 -17.48
CA LEU A 17 -10.10 -6.73 -16.00
C LEU A 17 -10.22 -8.15 -15.43
N GLY A 18 -10.33 -9.18 -16.26
CA GLY A 18 -10.68 -10.54 -15.84
C GLY A 18 -9.69 -11.65 -16.17
N ARG A 19 -8.47 -11.35 -16.61
CA ARG A 19 -7.42 -12.35 -16.82
C ARG A 19 -6.12 -11.90 -16.16
N GLY A 20 -6.11 -11.89 -14.84
CA GLY A 20 -4.91 -11.91 -14.04
C GLY A 20 -4.21 -13.24 -14.23
N ILE A 21 -3.05 -13.22 -14.82
CA ILE A 21 -2.16 -14.36 -14.95
C ILE A 21 -1.38 -14.50 -13.65
N ILE A 22 -1.53 -15.66 -13.05
CA ILE A 22 -0.81 -16.32 -11.99
C ILE A 22 0.64 -15.80 -11.86
N GLY A 23 0.88 -14.91 -10.93
CA GLY A 23 2.18 -14.65 -10.35
C GLY A 23 2.03 -14.81 -8.84
N GLY A 24 2.60 -15.89 -8.27
CA GLY A 24 2.56 -16.12 -6.83
C GLY A 24 3.15 -14.92 -6.09
N MET A 25 2.31 -14.11 -5.47
CA MET A 25 2.74 -13.21 -4.41
C MET A 25 3.13 -14.08 -3.21
N VAL A 26 4.43 -14.22 -3.01
CA VAL A 26 4.96 -14.46 -1.68
C VAL A 26 4.59 -13.20 -0.91
N PHE A 27 3.62 -13.31 -0.01
CA PHE A 27 3.36 -12.27 0.97
C PHE A 27 4.69 -11.95 1.65
N ALA A 28 5.15 -10.71 1.50
CA ALA A 28 6.15 -10.18 2.41
C ALA A 28 5.55 -10.36 3.82
N GLU A 29 6.26 -11.10 4.64
CA GLU A 29 6.05 -11.16 6.08
C GLU A 29 5.69 -9.76 6.57
N CYS A 30 4.83 -9.69 7.59
CA CYS A 30 4.45 -8.49 8.34
C CYS A 30 5.68 -7.70 8.79
N VAL A 31 6.41 -7.10 7.86
CA VAL A 31 7.37 -6.05 8.15
C VAL A 31 6.54 -4.80 8.22
N GLY A 32 6.14 -4.53 9.47
CA GLY A 32 5.22 -3.46 9.80
C GLY A 32 5.69 -2.12 9.27
N ILE A 33 4.76 -1.44 8.63
CA ILE A 33 4.73 0.03 8.53
C ILE A 33 4.50 0.65 9.93
N ASP A 34 4.56 -0.14 11.00
CA ASP A 34 4.44 0.27 12.40
C ASP A 34 5.66 1.03 12.98
N GLN A 35 6.67 1.36 12.17
CA GLN A 35 7.83 2.12 12.65
C GLN A 35 7.57 3.62 12.90
N LEU A 36 6.34 4.08 12.89
CA LEU A 36 6.03 5.47 13.26
C LEU A 36 5.70 5.69 14.74
N CYS A 37 5.69 4.65 15.59
CA CYS A 37 5.18 4.75 16.96
C CYS A 37 5.94 3.94 18.04
N ASP A 38 7.25 3.68 17.92
CA ASP A 38 7.99 3.11 19.06
C ASP A 38 8.65 4.19 19.91
N GLY A 39 8.13 4.37 21.14
CA GLY A 39 8.75 5.17 22.19
C GLY A 39 9.96 4.45 22.81
N PRO A 40 10.83 5.16 23.55
CA PRO A 40 12.14 4.65 23.98
C PRO A 40 12.02 3.52 24.99
N ARG A 41 12.66 2.38 24.72
CA ARG A 41 12.93 1.35 25.70
C ARG A 41 14.04 1.86 26.64
N ALA A 42 13.77 1.85 27.94
CA ALA A 42 14.76 2.11 28.97
C ALA A 42 15.87 1.03 28.92
N TRP A 43 17.10 1.46 28.74
CA TRP A 43 18.29 0.61 28.78
C TRP A 43 18.76 0.46 30.23
N GLY A 44 18.78 -0.77 30.70
CA GLY A 44 19.50 -1.13 31.92
C GLY A 44 21.01 -1.01 31.68
N THR A 45 21.67 -0.27 32.54
CA THR A 45 23.12 -0.08 32.56
C THR A 45 23.82 -1.37 32.98
N SER A 46 24.59 -1.97 32.06
CA SER A 46 25.72 -2.83 32.41
C SER A 46 27.00 -2.18 31.89
N GLN A 47 27.83 -1.72 32.83
CA GLN A 47 29.17 -1.19 32.54
C GLN A 47 30.09 -2.34 32.10
N GLN A 48 30.58 -2.30 30.85
CA GLN A 48 31.81 -2.94 30.45
C GLN A 48 32.79 -1.92 29.90
N LYS A 49 34.01 -1.94 30.43
CA LYS A 49 35.12 -1.03 30.10
C LYS A 49 35.57 -1.16 28.64
N PRO A 50 36.02 -0.07 28.02
CA PRO A 50 36.47 -0.09 26.62
C PRO A 50 37.99 -0.18 26.52
N ASP A 51 38.52 -1.26 25.97
CA ASP A 51 39.85 -1.28 25.40
C ASP A 51 39.78 -1.92 24.00
N SER A 52 39.66 -1.08 22.98
CA SER A 52 39.91 -1.36 21.54
C SER A 52 39.42 -0.24 20.61
N LYS A 53 39.45 1.02 21.06
CA LYS A 53 38.84 2.14 20.30
C LYS A 53 39.59 2.57 19.01
N SER A 54 40.82 2.19 18.76
CA SER A 54 41.59 2.76 17.63
C SER A 54 41.51 1.93 16.32
N GLN A 55 41.38 0.61 16.41
CA GLN A 55 41.23 -0.24 15.22
C GLN A 55 39.79 -0.28 14.66
N ALA A 56 38.81 -0.25 15.54
CA ALA A 56 37.38 -0.23 15.15
C ALA A 56 36.99 1.05 14.41
N ALA A 57 37.50 2.23 14.81
CA ALA A 57 37.17 3.52 14.18
C ALA A 57 37.71 3.64 12.74
N GLY A 58 38.88 3.06 12.45
CA GLY A 58 39.45 2.99 11.09
C GLY A 58 38.64 2.09 10.14
N ASP A 59 38.20 0.94 10.63
CA ASP A 59 37.39 -0.04 9.87
C ASP A 59 35.97 0.49 9.59
N TYR A 60 35.33 1.15 10.55
CA TYR A 60 34.02 1.77 10.36
C TYR A 60 34.03 2.87 9.29
N SER A 61 35.11 3.68 9.19
CA SER A 61 35.23 4.72 8.17
C SER A 61 35.40 4.15 6.76
N SER A 62 36.16 3.08 6.60
CA SER A 62 36.34 2.37 5.32
C SER A 62 35.05 1.69 4.85
N PHE A 63 34.36 1.00 5.74
CA PHE A 63 33.12 0.32 5.45
C PHE A 63 31.96 1.29 5.17
N GLY A 64 31.91 2.41 5.86
CA GLY A 64 30.99 3.51 5.57
C GLY A 64 31.16 4.06 4.15
N LYS A 65 32.41 4.24 3.70
CA LYS A 65 32.71 4.66 2.32
C LYS A 65 32.23 3.64 1.29
N GLN A 66 32.42 2.35 1.54
CA GLN A 66 31.93 1.26 0.66
C GLN A 66 30.41 1.26 0.59
N ALA A 67 29.70 1.45 1.72
CA ALA A 67 28.25 1.53 1.76
C ALA A 67 27.72 2.76 0.98
N ALA A 68 28.36 3.94 1.13
CA ALA A 68 28.01 5.13 0.39
C ALA A 68 28.22 4.99 -1.12
N GLU A 69 29.34 4.37 -1.53
CA GLU A 69 29.62 4.11 -2.94
C GLU A 69 28.63 3.11 -3.54
N ALA A 70 28.30 2.02 -2.83
CA ALA A 70 27.31 1.06 -3.25
C ALA A 70 25.93 1.70 -3.41
N LEU A 71 25.50 2.51 -2.45
CA LEU A 71 24.23 3.25 -2.51
C LEU A 71 24.19 4.19 -3.72
N ARG A 72 25.26 4.97 -3.93
CA ARG A 72 25.36 5.91 -5.06
C ARG A 72 25.29 5.18 -6.40
N LYS A 73 26.05 4.10 -6.57
CA LYS A 73 26.02 3.28 -7.80
C LYS A 73 24.63 2.74 -8.08
N ALA A 74 23.95 2.19 -7.07
CA ALA A 74 22.63 1.60 -7.23
C ALA A 74 21.57 2.64 -7.59
N ILE A 75 21.52 3.78 -6.89
CA ILE A 75 20.54 4.83 -7.19
C ILE A 75 20.82 5.42 -8.57
N ARG A 76 22.07 5.67 -8.93
CA ARG A 76 22.44 6.18 -10.26
C ARG A 76 22.00 5.21 -11.35
N PHE A 77 22.27 3.91 -11.21
CA PHE A 77 21.84 2.90 -12.18
C PHE A 77 20.31 2.91 -12.34
N PHE A 78 19.55 2.94 -11.25
CA PHE A 78 18.09 2.99 -11.32
C PHE A 78 17.59 4.28 -11.97
N ALA A 79 18.17 5.42 -11.64
CA ALA A 79 17.75 6.72 -12.16
C ALA A 79 18.09 6.94 -13.64
N THR A 80 19.19 6.33 -14.15
CA THR A 80 19.67 6.59 -15.53
C THR A 80 19.38 5.45 -16.50
N GLU A 81 19.50 4.18 -16.07
CA GLU A 81 19.38 3.01 -16.94
C GLU A 81 17.99 2.37 -16.86
N VAL A 82 17.41 2.30 -15.64
CA VAL A 82 16.15 1.60 -15.38
C VAL A 82 14.94 2.48 -15.61
N ALA A 83 14.97 3.72 -15.12
CA ALA A 83 13.86 4.65 -15.19
C ALA A 83 13.41 4.91 -16.64
N ARG A 84 12.10 5.01 -16.82
CA ARG A 84 11.49 5.53 -18.06
C ARG A 84 10.54 6.66 -17.70
N GLU A 85 10.70 7.80 -18.33
CA GLU A 85 9.92 9.01 -17.98
C GLU A 85 10.02 9.39 -16.47
N GLY A 86 11.09 8.97 -15.78
CA GLY A 86 11.26 9.09 -14.33
C GLY A 86 10.60 7.98 -13.50
N GLY A 87 9.82 7.09 -14.11
CA GLY A 87 9.08 6.05 -13.39
C GLY A 87 9.65 4.64 -13.56
N TYR A 88 9.09 3.71 -12.79
CA TYR A 88 9.59 2.34 -12.60
C TYR A 88 8.47 1.32 -12.75
N VAL A 89 8.85 0.05 -12.98
CA VAL A 89 7.99 -1.13 -12.90
C VAL A 89 8.52 -2.09 -11.83
N TRP A 90 7.90 -3.25 -11.64
CA TRP A 90 8.27 -4.18 -10.56
C TRP A 90 9.53 -5.00 -10.83
N THR A 91 9.66 -5.48 -12.10
CA THR A 91 10.71 -6.44 -12.47
C THR A 91 11.24 -6.13 -13.87
N TYR A 92 12.54 -6.33 -14.03
CA TYR A 92 13.27 -6.15 -15.28
C TYR A 92 14.13 -7.39 -15.56
N SER A 93 14.32 -7.75 -16.84
CA SER A 93 15.40 -8.67 -17.19
C SER A 93 16.77 -8.02 -16.90
N ALA A 94 17.80 -8.82 -16.59
CA ALA A 94 19.13 -8.29 -16.28
C ALA A 94 19.73 -7.43 -17.40
N ASP A 95 19.33 -7.64 -18.64
CA ASP A 95 19.72 -6.84 -19.82
C ASP A 95 18.77 -5.66 -20.12
N LEU A 96 17.74 -5.44 -19.28
CA LEU A 96 16.72 -4.39 -19.37
C LEU A 96 15.81 -4.45 -20.61
N ARG A 97 15.88 -5.53 -21.41
CA ARG A 97 15.03 -5.66 -22.62
C ARG A 97 13.57 -5.96 -22.29
N PHE A 98 13.30 -6.56 -21.14
CA PHE A 98 11.95 -6.91 -20.71
C PHE A 98 11.63 -6.21 -19.40
N ARG A 99 10.38 -5.74 -19.30
CA ARG A 99 9.86 -4.98 -18.16
C ARG A 99 8.47 -5.50 -17.81
N GLN A 100 8.17 -5.59 -16.52
CA GLN A 100 6.92 -6.14 -16.02
C GLN A 100 6.52 -5.48 -14.70
N GLY A 101 5.23 -5.10 -14.58
CA GLY A 101 4.55 -4.86 -13.32
C GLY A 101 3.77 -6.13 -12.93
N GLU A 102 2.54 -6.02 -12.51
CA GLU A 102 1.63 -7.15 -12.40
C GLU A 102 1.37 -7.82 -13.77
N GLY A 103 1.39 -7.01 -14.83
CA GLY A 103 1.32 -7.44 -16.21
C GLY A 103 2.49 -6.91 -17.04
N ARG A 104 2.46 -7.19 -18.34
CA ARG A 104 3.49 -6.70 -19.27
C ARG A 104 3.55 -5.18 -19.30
N ALA A 105 4.75 -4.63 -19.33
CA ALA A 105 5.02 -3.23 -19.54
C ALA A 105 5.73 -3.00 -20.88
N SER A 106 5.34 -1.95 -21.62
CA SER A 106 6.09 -1.45 -22.78
C SER A 106 7.34 -0.68 -22.31
N GLU A 107 8.14 -0.21 -23.26
CA GLU A 107 9.30 0.63 -22.93
C GLU A 107 8.92 1.93 -22.22
N THR A 108 7.71 2.43 -22.43
CA THR A 108 7.21 3.70 -21.89
C THR A 108 6.13 3.54 -20.83
N THR A 109 5.77 2.30 -20.45
CA THR A 109 4.86 2.03 -19.36
C THR A 109 5.59 2.11 -18.03
N VAL A 110 5.00 2.77 -17.04
CA VAL A 110 5.47 2.75 -15.64
C VAL A 110 4.35 2.26 -14.73
N TRP A 111 4.70 1.72 -13.55
CA TRP A 111 3.74 1.12 -12.61
C TRP A 111 3.57 2.02 -11.40
N VAL A 112 2.33 2.26 -10.98
CA VAL A 112 1.99 3.06 -9.80
C VAL A 112 1.84 2.16 -8.57
N GLN A 113 1.10 1.07 -8.68
CA GLN A 113 0.94 0.07 -7.61
C GLN A 113 2.31 -0.38 -7.08
N PRO A 114 2.54 -0.40 -5.75
CA PRO A 114 3.79 -0.89 -5.16
C PRO A 114 4.15 -2.31 -5.60
N PRO A 115 5.44 -2.62 -5.76
CA PRO A 115 6.64 -1.80 -5.55
C PRO A 115 7.07 -0.97 -6.77
N GLY A 116 6.12 -0.31 -7.45
CA GLY A 116 6.36 0.54 -8.62
C GLY A 116 6.93 1.92 -8.28
N THR A 117 6.61 2.91 -9.12
CA THR A 117 7.18 4.26 -9.07
C THR A 117 7.10 4.94 -7.71
N PRO A 118 5.96 4.96 -7.00
CA PRO A 118 5.89 5.61 -5.69
C PRO A 118 6.83 4.99 -4.66
N ALA A 119 6.89 3.66 -4.61
CA ALA A 119 7.71 2.94 -3.62
C ALA A 119 9.21 3.13 -3.88
N VAL A 120 9.65 3.09 -5.15
CA VAL A 120 11.03 3.38 -5.54
C VAL A 120 11.36 4.83 -5.25
N GLY A 121 10.51 5.77 -5.65
CA GLY A 121 10.68 7.20 -5.37
C GLY A 121 10.81 7.51 -3.88
N ALA A 122 9.95 6.90 -3.05
CA ALA A 122 9.99 7.04 -1.59
C ALA A 122 11.29 6.48 -0.98
N ALA A 123 11.80 5.34 -1.46
CA ALA A 123 13.07 4.80 -0.98
C ALA A 123 14.26 5.72 -1.33
N ILE A 124 14.27 6.29 -2.53
CA ILE A 124 15.28 7.26 -2.95
C ILE A 124 15.17 8.56 -2.14
N LEU A 125 13.95 9.05 -1.87
CA LEU A 125 13.73 10.24 -1.04
C LEU A 125 14.22 10.03 0.38
N ARG A 126 13.93 8.87 1.01
CA ARG A 126 14.47 8.52 2.33
C ARG A 126 16.00 8.45 2.33
N ALA A 127 16.61 7.95 1.23
CA ALA A 127 18.06 7.96 1.10
C ALA A 127 18.62 9.39 1.06
N TYR A 128 17.94 10.32 0.37
CA TYR A 128 18.28 11.75 0.42
C TYR A 128 18.19 12.32 1.85
N GLU A 129 17.06 12.15 2.52
CA GLU A 129 16.87 12.67 3.88
C GLU A 129 17.91 12.15 4.88
N ARG A 130 18.38 10.90 4.69
CA ARG A 130 19.41 10.26 5.52
C ARG A 130 20.84 10.67 5.16
N THR A 131 21.10 11.02 3.90
CA THR A 131 22.47 11.26 3.42
C THR A 131 22.74 12.69 2.96
N GLY A 132 21.74 13.46 2.58
CA GLY A 132 21.87 14.80 2.02
C GLY A 132 22.44 14.85 0.60
N GLU A 133 22.46 13.73 -0.14
CA GLU A 133 23.03 13.66 -1.48
C GLU A 133 22.02 14.17 -2.52
N GLU A 134 22.27 15.36 -3.09
CA GLU A 134 21.34 16.07 -3.99
C GLU A 134 20.94 15.26 -5.24
N GLU A 135 21.82 14.39 -5.74
CA GLU A 135 21.47 13.51 -6.87
C GLU A 135 20.31 12.56 -6.55
N TYR A 136 20.10 12.22 -5.27
CA TYR A 136 18.97 11.39 -4.84
C TYR A 136 17.67 12.20 -4.82
N LEU A 137 17.72 13.45 -4.36
CA LEU A 137 16.55 14.34 -4.42
C LEU A 137 16.10 14.55 -5.87
N GLU A 138 17.06 14.77 -6.78
CA GLU A 138 16.76 14.93 -8.20
C GLU A 138 16.11 13.67 -8.81
N ALA A 139 16.58 12.47 -8.45
CA ALA A 139 15.98 11.22 -8.89
C ALA A 139 14.56 11.03 -8.31
N ALA A 140 14.33 11.37 -7.04
CA ALA A 140 13.01 11.35 -6.42
C ALA A 140 12.08 12.39 -7.08
N ARG A 141 12.56 13.60 -7.38
CA ARG A 141 11.80 14.64 -8.08
C ARG A 141 11.30 14.17 -9.44
N LYS A 142 12.16 13.52 -10.24
CA LYS A 142 11.76 12.94 -11.53
C LYS A 142 10.66 11.88 -11.38
N ALA A 143 10.73 11.05 -10.34
CA ALA A 143 9.67 10.08 -10.04
C ALA A 143 8.34 10.76 -9.67
N GLY A 144 8.39 11.84 -8.88
CA GLY A 144 7.22 12.66 -8.56
C GLY A 144 6.60 13.31 -9.78
N GLU A 145 7.40 13.92 -10.64
CA GLU A 145 6.95 14.53 -11.90
C GLU A 145 6.35 13.49 -12.87
N CYS A 146 6.91 12.28 -12.89
CA CYS A 146 6.33 11.16 -13.63
C CYS A 146 4.91 10.85 -13.18
N LEU A 147 4.69 10.74 -11.86
CA LEU A 147 3.36 10.52 -11.27
C LEU A 147 2.42 11.70 -11.57
N ALA A 148 2.87 12.93 -11.42
CA ALA A 148 2.05 14.11 -11.69
C ALA A 148 1.57 14.16 -13.15
N ARG A 149 2.43 13.78 -14.12
CA ARG A 149 2.06 13.65 -15.53
C ARG A 149 1.10 12.49 -15.82
N GLY A 150 1.00 11.53 -14.91
CA GLY A 150 0.13 10.35 -15.00
C GLY A 150 -1.13 10.44 -14.16
N GLN A 151 -1.39 11.54 -13.46
CA GLN A 151 -2.61 11.73 -12.67
C GLN A 151 -3.84 11.81 -13.56
N LEU A 152 -4.88 11.04 -13.21
CA LEU A 152 -6.15 11.05 -13.93
C LEU A 152 -6.99 12.28 -13.53
N GLU A 153 -7.91 12.67 -14.38
CA GLU A 153 -8.90 13.74 -14.10
C GLU A 153 -9.79 13.39 -12.90
N SER A 154 -10.00 12.10 -12.62
CA SER A 154 -10.66 11.62 -11.40
C SER A 154 -9.90 11.95 -10.11
N GLY A 155 -8.60 12.28 -10.18
CA GLY A 155 -7.79 12.79 -9.08
C GLY A 155 -6.69 11.86 -8.56
N GLY A 156 -6.78 10.57 -8.84
CA GLY A 156 -5.78 9.58 -8.47
C GLY A 156 -5.15 8.90 -9.68
N TRP A 157 -4.83 7.62 -9.53
CA TRP A 157 -4.18 6.81 -10.55
C TRP A 157 -4.89 5.47 -10.72
N THR A 158 -4.67 4.84 -11.86
CA THR A 158 -4.80 3.40 -12.06
C THR A 158 -3.43 2.75 -11.91
N TYR A 159 -3.36 1.42 -11.97
CA TYR A 159 -2.14 0.63 -11.68
C TYR A 159 -0.90 1.05 -12.48
N ARG A 160 -1.08 1.67 -13.66
CA ARG A 160 0.01 2.05 -14.56
C ARG A 160 -0.24 3.38 -15.26
N ILE A 161 0.86 3.99 -15.71
CA ILE A 161 0.85 5.19 -16.55
C ILE A 161 1.47 4.82 -17.90
N GLU A 162 0.83 5.27 -18.98
CA GLU A 162 1.31 5.08 -20.34
C GLU A 162 1.85 6.40 -20.90
N PHE A 163 3.06 6.37 -21.45
CA PHE A 163 3.70 7.56 -22.00
C PHE A 163 3.80 7.58 -23.53
N SER A 164 3.71 6.42 -24.22
CA SER A 164 3.63 6.45 -25.67
C SER A 164 2.37 7.19 -26.16
N PRO A 165 2.43 8.00 -27.21
CA PRO A 165 1.31 8.84 -27.65
C PRO A 165 0.01 8.05 -27.86
N ASP A 166 0.08 6.88 -28.47
CA ASP A 166 -1.10 6.07 -28.79
C ASP A 166 -1.69 5.39 -27.55
N ALA A 167 -0.85 4.86 -26.65
CA ALA A 167 -1.32 4.26 -25.42
C ALA A 167 -1.88 5.31 -24.45
N ARG A 168 -1.24 6.47 -24.40
CA ARG A 168 -1.64 7.60 -23.55
C ARG A 168 -3.03 8.13 -23.92
N ARG A 169 -3.43 8.10 -25.16
CA ARG A 169 -4.79 8.52 -25.62
C ARG A 169 -5.92 7.69 -25.02
N ARG A 170 -5.63 6.52 -24.49
CA ARG A 170 -6.63 5.64 -23.85
C ARG A 170 -7.02 6.09 -22.44
N PHE A 171 -6.27 7.02 -21.86
CA PHE A 171 -6.45 7.49 -20.49
C PHE A 171 -6.79 8.97 -20.46
N PHE A 172 -7.57 9.38 -19.47
CA PHE A 172 -7.98 10.74 -19.26
C PHE A 172 -7.05 11.43 -18.25
N TYR A 173 -5.78 11.61 -18.63
CA TYR A 173 -4.81 12.29 -17.78
C TYR A 173 -5.09 13.77 -17.66
N ARG A 174 -4.99 14.32 -16.45
CA ARG A 174 -5.25 15.74 -16.13
C ARG A 174 -4.37 16.71 -16.91
N THR A 175 -3.11 16.36 -17.15
CA THR A 175 -2.08 17.21 -17.77
C THR A 175 -2.07 17.20 -19.30
N ARG A 176 -3.18 16.84 -19.97
CA ARG A 176 -3.26 16.82 -21.44
C ARG A 176 -4.60 17.33 -21.96
N PRO A 177 -4.68 17.69 -23.26
CA PRO A 177 -5.96 18.06 -23.87
C PRO A 177 -7.02 16.97 -23.67
N ARG A 178 -8.24 17.38 -23.36
CA ARG A 178 -9.37 16.49 -23.07
C ARG A 178 -9.59 15.48 -24.20
N ASN A 179 -9.61 14.21 -23.81
CA ASN A 179 -10.17 13.14 -24.61
C ASN A 179 -11.34 12.55 -23.83
N GLU A 180 -12.55 13.00 -24.10
CA GLU A 180 -13.77 12.66 -23.37
C GLU A 180 -14.09 11.15 -23.33
N LYS A 181 -13.39 10.33 -24.10
CA LYS A 181 -13.59 8.88 -24.20
C LYS A 181 -12.48 8.05 -23.53
N GLY A 182 -11.54 8.68 -22.83
CA GLY A 182 -10.45 8.00 -22.15
C GLY A 182 -10.91 7.30 -20.86
N PHE A 183 -10.12 6.31 -20.42
CA PHE A 183 -10.28 5.68 -19.12
C PHE A 183 -9.98 6.70 -18.00
N ASN A 184 -10.92 6.88 -17.09
CA ASN A 184 -10.85 7.86 -16.00
C ASN A 184 -11.38 7.27 -14.69
N TRP A 185 -10.76 6.19 -14.21
CA TRP A 185 -11.05 5.60 -12.92
C TRP A 185 -9.78 5.52 -12.08
N SER A 186 -9.77 6.24 -10.97
CA SER A 186 -8.74 6.10 -9.93
C SER A 186 -9.06 4.90 -9.06
N THR A 187 -8.02 4.20 -8.61
CA THR A 187 -8.19 3.06 -7.71
C THR A 187 -7.49 3.28 -6.38
N LEU A 188 -8.15 2.81 -5.30
CA LEU A 188 -7.59 2.67 -3.96
C LEU A 188 -7.14 1.22 -3.69
N ASP A 189 -7.33 0.34 -4.67
CA ASP A 189 -6.89 -1.05 -4.61
C ASP A 189 -5.36 -1.13 -4.55
N ASP A 190 -4.85 -2.13 -3.81
CA ASP A 190 -3.42 -2.42 -3.71
C ASP A 190 -2.55 -1.18 -3.42
N ASP A 191 -3.01 -0.29 -2.58
CA ASP A 191 -2.28 0.92 -2.17
C ASP A 191 -1.87 1.83 -3.35
N THR A 192 -2.56 1.77 -4.48
CA THR A 192 -2.14 2.44 -5.72
C THR A 192 -2.16 3.97 -5.59
N THR A 193 -3.33 4.57 -5.36
CA THR A 193 -3.45 6.04 -5.23
C THR A 193 -2.86 6.53 -3.93
N GLN A 194 -3.00 5.78 -2.85
CA GLN A 194 -2.52 6.15 -1.52
C GLN A 194 -0.99 6.22 -1.47
N SER A 195 -0.28 5.22 -2.03
CA SER A 195 1.19 5.24 -2.09
C SER A 195 1.73 6.38 -2.94
N ALA A 196 1.06 6.68 -4.06
CA ALA A 196 1.42 7.81 -4.90
C ALA A 196 1.27 9.14 -4.16
N LEU A 197 0.14 9.36 -3.47
CA LEU A 197 -0.09 10.58 -2.69
C LEU A 197 0.88 10.68 -1.50
N ARG A 198 1.12 9.59 -0.74
CA ARG A 198 2.09 9.60 0.37
C ARG A 198 3.49 10.01 -0.10
N PHE A 199 3.99 9.39 -1.16
CA PHE A 199 5.29 9.76 -1.73
C PHE A 199 5.33 11.22 -2.20
N LEU A 200 4.30 11.65 -2.95
CA LEU A 200 4.24 13.01 -3.46
C LEU A 200 4.15 14.06 -2.35
N MET A 201 3.39 13.82 -1.28
CA MET A 201 3.29 14.72 -0.12
C MET A 201 4.63 14.87 0.61
N GLU A 202 5.34 13.76 0.85
CA GLU A 202 6.67 13.82 1.49
C GLU A 202 7.68 14.52 0.59
N LEU A 203 7.63 14.28 -0.72
CA LEU A 203 8.49 14.94 -1.68
C LEU A 203 8.18 16.46 -1.76
N ASP A 204 6.90 16.84 -1.79
CA ASP A 204 6.44 18.23 -1.79
C ASP A 204 6.95 18.99 -0.54
N ARG A 205 6.85 18.34 0.63
CA ARG A 205 7.41 18.85 1.89
C ARG A 205 8.93 19.05 1.79
N VAL A 206 9.67 18.08 1.30
CA VAL A 206 11.14 18.14 1.17
C VAL A 206 11.56 19.22 0.17
N LEU A 207 10.78 19.42 -0.89
CA LEU A 207 10.98 20.51 -1.88
C LEU A 207 10.49 21.88 -1.38
N GLY A 208 10.08 22.00 -0.11
CA GLY A 208 9.60 23.25 0.49
C GLY A 208 8.34 23.79 -0.18
N PHE A 209 7.50 22.91 -0.74
CA PHE A 209 6.27 23.24 -1.50
C PHE A 209 6.52 24.09 -2.75
N GLY A 210 7.76 24.15 -3.23
CA GLY A 210 8.18 25.02 -4.32
C GLY A 210 8.09 24.41 -5.74
N ASN A 211 7.83 23.11 -5.87
CA ASN A 211 7.61 22.49 -7.18
C ASN A 211 6.11 22.55 -7.54
N GLU A 212 5.73 23.52 -8.38
CA GLU A 212 4.34 23.79 -8.74
C GLU A 212 3.61 22.55 -9.29
N LEU A 213 4.26 21.75 -10.17
CA LEU A 213 3.65 20.56 -10.78
C LEU A 213 3.32 19.50 -9.72
N ILE A 214 4.23 19.25 -8.77
CA ILE A 214 4.05 18.26 -7.71
C ILE A 214 3.03 18.77 -6.71
N HIS A 215 3.16 20.03 -6.25
CA HIS A 215 2.24 20.63 -5.29
C HIS A 215 0.80 20.63 -5.79
N GLU A 216 0.58 21.11 -7.02
CA GLU A 216 -0.75 21.11 -7.65
C GLU A 216 -1.33 19.69 -7.80
N CYS A 217 -0.49 18.72 -8.19
CA CYS A 217 -0.89 17.32 -8.30
C CYS A 217 -1.39 16.77 -6.95
N VAL A 218 -0.68 17.05 -5.86
CA VAL A 218 -1.08 16.62 -4.51
C VAL A 218 -2.38 17.28 -4.09
N GLN A 219 -2.46 18.61 -4.19
CA GLN A 219 -3.66 19.36 -3.77
C GLN A 219 -4.91 18.92 -4.56
N TYR A 220 -4.76 18.69 -5.85
CA TYR A 220 -5.84 18.17 -6.69
C TYR A 220 -6.25 16.76 -6.24
N GLY A 221 -5.30 15.84 -6.07
CA GLY A 221 -5.57 14.47 -5.65
C GLY A 221 -6.27 14.40 -4.28
N LEU A 222 -5.77 15.13 -3.29
CA LEU A 222 -6.38 15.22 -1.96
C LEU A 222 -7.80 15.81 -2.01
N THR A 223 -8.02 16.87 -2.78
CA THR A 223 -9.34 17.48 -2.94
C THR A 223 -10.34 16.50 -3.54
N ARG A 224 -9.94 15.76 -4.58
CA ARG A 224 -10.79 14.74 -5.21
C ARG A 224 -11.09 13.59 -4.27
N LEU A 225 -10.10 13.14 -3.50
CA LEU A 225 -10.26 12.05 -2.54
C LEU A 225 -11.23 12.41 -1.40
N LEU A 226 -11.20 13.65 -0.90
CA LEU A 226 -12.19 14.15 0.06
C LEU A 226 -13.59 14.17 -0.56
N ALA A 227 -13.71 14.60 -1.81
CA ALA A 227 -14.99 14.71 -2.50
C ALA A 227 -15.66 13.36 -2.79
N VAL A 228 -14.87 12.27 -2.92
CA VAL A 228 -15.41 10.92 -3.17
C VAL A 228 -15.68 10.11 -1.92
N GLN A 229 -15.47 10.68 -0.73
CA GLN A 229 -15.86 10.05 0.53
C GLN A 229 -17.38 10.02 0.66
N TYR A 230 -17.93 8.82 0.88
CA TYR A 230 -19.38 8.65 1.09
C TYR A 230 -19.89 9.32 2.37
N PRO A 231 -21.19 9.61 2.47
CA PRO A 231 -21.78 10.22 3.67
C PRO A 231 -21.50 9.45 4.97
N CYS A 232 -21.44 8.12 4.93
CA CYS A 232 -21.09 7.29 6.08
C CYS A 232 -19.60 7.32 6.45
N GLY A 233 -18.73 7.96 5.66
CA GLY A 233 -17.28 8.03 5.88
C GLY A 233 -16.47 7.02 5.07
N ALA A 234 -17.09 6.09 4.39
CA ALA A 234 -16.40 5.09 3.56
C ALA A 234 -15.80 5.67 2.28
N TRP A 235 -14.85 4.92 1.71
CA TRP A 235 -14.41 5.08 0.32
C TRP A 235 -14.70 3.82 -0.50
N PRO A 236 -14.93 3.98 -1.83
CA PRO A 236 -15.02 2.85 -2.75
C PRO A 236 -13.64 2.32 -3.10
N GLN A 237 -13.55 1.11 -3.65
CA GLN A 237 -12.28 0.59 -4.19
C GLN A 237 -11.79 1.41 -5.39
N GLY A 238 -12.73 1.91 -6.21
CA GLY A 238 -12.40 2.77 -7.35
C GLY A 238 -13.41 3.89 -7.54
N PHE A 239 -12.95 5.05 -8.01
CA PHE A 239 -13.78 6.23 -8.13
C PHE A 239 -13.51 7.04 -9.41
N ARG A 240 -14.52 7.79 -9.81
CA ARG A 240 -14.44 8.76 -10.91
C ARG A 240 -15.00 10.12 -10.50
N GLU A 241 -16.17 10.11 -9.91
CA GLU A 241 -16.94 11.30 -9.55
C GLU A 241 -17.43 11.20 -8.11
N PRO A 242 -17.66 12.33 -7.44
CA PRO A 242 -18.28 12.33 -6.12
C PRO A 242 -19.63 11.60 -6.11
N PRO A 243 -19.95 10.85 -5.05
CA PRO A 243 -21.28 10.27 -4.89
C PRO A 243 -22.30 11.39 -4.64
N ASP A 244 -23.55 11.17 -5.07
CA ASP A 244 -24.67 11.98 -4.62
C ASP A 244 -24.90 11.73 -3.12
N PRO A 245 -24.70 12.71 -2.23
CA PRO A 245 -24.79 12.47 -0.79
C PRO A 245 -26.21 12.08 -0.33
N THR A 246 -27.24 12.37 -1.10
CA THR A 246 -28.63 12.03 -0.75
C THR A 246 -29.00 10.58 -1.09
N ALA A 247 -28.21 9.93 -1.94
CA ALA A 247 -28.46 8.56 -2.39
C ALA A 247 -27.89 7.48 -1.46
N TYR A 248 -27.09 7.86 -0.45
CA TYR A 248 -26.33 6.90 0.37
C TYR A 248 -26.61 7.18 1.87
N PRO A 249 -27.58 6.48 2.48
CA PRO A 249 -27.91 6.66 3.89
C PRO A 249 -26.76 6.18 4.80
N VAL A 250 -26.64 6.82 5.96
CA VAL A 250 -25.71 6.39 7.01
C VAL A 250 -26.38 5.30 7.84
N LEU A 251 -25.89 4.07 7.72
CA LEU A 251 -26.44 2.88 8.36
C LEU A 251 -25.34 2.13 9.12
N GLY A 252 -25.72 1.35 10.12
CA GLY A 252 -24.85 0.36 10.76
C GLY A 252 -24.86 -0.98 10.01
N ALA A 253 -23.79 -1.74 10.13
CA ALA A 253 -23.68 -3.06 9.50
C ALA A 253 -24.69 -4.05 10.09
N THR A 254 -25.30 -4.85 9.21
CA THR A 254 -26.27 -5.88 9.58
C THR A 254 -26.08 -7.13 8.73
N TYR A 255 -26.60 -8.26 9.22
CA TYR A 255 -26.64 -9.49 8.42
C TYR A 255 -27.69 -9.38 7.33
N PRO A 256 -27.39 -9.77 6.09
CA PRO A 256 -28.42 -9.90 5.06
C PRO A 256 -29.42 -11.01 5.47
N GLU A 257 -30.67 -10.85 5.07
CA GLU A 257 -31.69 -11.89 5.28
C GLU A 257 -31.29 -13.18 4.56
N GLU A 258 -30.88 -13.05 3.29
CA GLU A 258 -30.33 -14.13 2.48
C GLU A 258 -29.01 -13.69 1.88
N ILE A 259 -28.05 -14.63 1.80
CA ILE A 259 -26.80 -14.39 1.07
C ILE A 259 -27.10 -14.49 -0.42
N PRO A 260 -26.91 -13.39 -1.21
CA PRO A 260 -27.19 -13.45 -2.64
C PRO A 260 -26.35 -14.56 -3.30
N PRO A 261 -26.90 -15.32 -4.25
CA PRO A 261 -26.10 -16.23 -5.06
C PRO A 261 -25.03 -15.43 -5.80
N ALA A 262 -23.88 -16.05 -6.07
CA ALA A 262 -22.63 -15.51 -6.64
C ALA A 262 -22.75 -14.20 -7.47
N PRO A 263 -21.70 -13.40 -7.64
CA PRO A 263 -21.80 -11.96 -7.87
C PRO A 263 -22.71 -11.56 -9.03
N ASN A 264 -23.82 -10.93 -8.72
CA ASN A 264 -24.73 -10.31 -9.68
C ASN A 264 -24.51 -8.80 -9.83
N PHE A 265 -23.70 -8.19 -8.97
CA PHE A 265 -23.34 -6.77 -9.02
C PHE A 265 -22.05 -6.60 -9.82
N LYS A 266 -22.14 -5.91 -10.96
CA LYS A 266 -21.02 -5.74 -11.89
C LYS A 266 -20.04 -4.65 -11.51
N GLU A 267 -20.43 -3.75 -10.59
CA GLU A 267 -19.67 -2.55 -10.20
C GLU A 267 -19.33 -2.57 -8.70
N TYR A 268 -18.91 -3.75 -8.20
CA TYR A 268 -18.57 -3.94 -6.78
C TYR A 268 -17.50 -2.96 -6.28
N TRP A 269 -16.63 -2.46 -7.16
CA TRP A 269 -15.64 -1.45 -6.81
C TRP A 269 -16.23 -0.11 -6.33
N ARG A 270 -17.53 0.10 -6.46
CA ARG A 270 -18.24 1.24 -5.90
C ARG A 270 -18.70 1.02 -4.45
N PHE A 271 -18.68 -0.21 -3.96
CA PHE A 271 -19.07 -0.55 -2.60
C PHE A 271 -18.06 -0.01 -1.58
N TYR A 272 -18.47 0.03 -0.32
CA TYR A 272 -17.63 0.42 0.81
C TYR A 272 -16.58 -0.65 1.04
N THR A 273 -15.31 -0.38 0.74
CA THR A 273 -14.30 -1.41 0.56
C THR A 273 -13.21 -1.34 1.63
N LEU A 274 -13.02 -2.44 2.37
CA LEU A 274 -11.90 -2.67 3.29
C LEU A 274 -10.82 -3.56 2.66
N ASN A 275 -11.15 -4.27 1.58
CA ASN A 275 -10.23 -5.18 0.89
C ASN A 275 -8.90 -4.49 0.56
N ASP A 276 -7.80 -5.28 0.62
CA ASP A 276 -6.44 -4.85 0.31
C ASP A 276 -6.05 -3.52 1.01
N GLN A 277 -6.57 -3.32 2.23
CA GLN A 277 -6.37 -2.15 3.09
C GLN A 277 -6.81 -0.80 2.49
N ALA A 278 -7.60 -0.80 1.40
CA ALA A 278 -7.96 0.41 0.66
C ALA A 278 -8.46 1.55 1.56
N HIS A 279 -9.34 1.25 2.52
CA HIS A 279 -9.88 2.22 3.45
C HIS A 279 -8.87 2.63 4.54
N MET A 280 -8.17 1.66 5.14
CA MET A 280 -7.22 1.89 6.23
C MET A 280 -6.02 2.72 5.77
N ASP A 281 -5.50 2.45 4.57
CA ASP A 281 -4.39 3.21 4.00
C ASP A 281 -4.82 4.62 3.58
N THR A 282 -6.07 4.79 3.18
CA THR A 282 -6.64 6.12 2.94
C THR A 282 -6.70 6.95 4.23
N ILE A 283 -7.14 6.37 5.35
CA ILE A 283 -7.11 7.04 6.67
C ILE A 283 -5.68 7.43 7.05
N ARG A 284 -4.71 6.50 7.00
CA ARG A 284 -3.31 6.76 7.34
C ARG A 284 -2.71 7.88 6.46
N MET A 285 -3.01 7.85 5.18
CA MET A 285 -2.56 8.86 4.22
C MET A 285 -3.16 10.24 4.51
N LEU A 286 -4.44 10.33 4.90
CA LEU A 286 -5.07 11.59 5.29
C LEU A 286 -4.53 12.15 6.63
N LEU A 287 -4.20 11.30 7.59
CA LEU A 287 -3.50 11.72 8.81
C LEU A 287 -2.11 12.28 8.49
N LEU A 288 -1.38 11.69 7.54
CA LEU A 288 -0.13 12.24 7.03
C LEU A 288 -0.33 13.59 6.34
N ALA A 289 -1.37 13.74 5.52
CA ALA A 289 -1.73 15.02 4.89
C ALA A 289 -2.03 16.11 5.94
N ALA A 290 -2.76 15.77 7.01
CA ALA A 290 -3.03 16.69 8.12
C ALA A 290 -1.73 17.13 8.81
N LYS A 291 -0.79 16.21 9.01
CA LYS A 291 0.52 16.51 9.60
C LYS A 291 1.38 17.41 8.70
N ILE A 292 1.43 17.15 7.39
CA ILE A 292 2.29 17.88 6.45
C ILE A 292 1.73 19.27 6.14
N TYR A 293 0.43 19.39 5.89
CA TYR A 293 -0.19 20.65 5.44
C TYR A 293 -0.86 21.45 6.57
N GLY A 294 -1.06 20.86 7.75
CA GLY A 294 -1.69 21.53 8.88
C GLY A 294 -3.17 21.84 8.72
N GLU A 295 -3.82 21.29 7.67
CA GLU A 295 -5.22 21.58 7.38
C GLU A 295 -6.18 20.61 8.08
N PRO A 296 -7.08 21.11 8.95
CA PRO A 296 -7.99 20.26 9.73
C PRO A 296 -8.95 19.40 8.89
N LYS A 297 -9.20 19.77 7.63
CA LYS A 297 -10.09 19.00 6.73
C LYS A 297 -9.62 17.56 6.50
N TYR A 298 -8.31 17.34 6.48
CA TYR A 298 -7.73 16.00 6.27
C TYR A 298 -7.93 15.12 7.52
N GLN A 299 -7.67 15.67 8.70
CA GLN A 299 -7.93 14.95 9.95
C GLN A 299 -9.41 14.62 10.10
N LYS A 300 -10.32 15.58 9.84
CA LYS A 300 -11.78 15.35 9.89
C LYS A 300 -12.22 14.24 8.94
N ALA A 301 -11.67 14.18 7.74
CA ALA A 301 -11.98 13.10 6.79
C ALA A 301 -11.45 11.75 7.27
N ALA A 302 -10.27 11.70 7.86
CA ALA A 302 -9.72 10.49 8.47
C ALA A 302 -10.57 10.00 9.64
N GLU A 303 -10.99 10.91 10.54
CA GLU A 303 -11.89 10.61 11.66
C GLU A 303 -13.24 10.08 11.15
N LYS A 304 -13.83 10.71 10.14
CA LYS A 304 -15.06 10.24 9.50
C LYS A 304 -14.89 8.85 8.89
N GLY A 305 -13.71 8.55 8.31
CA GLY A 305 -13.34 7.20 7.89
C GLY A 305 -13.31 6.20 9.06
N GLY A 306 -12.80 6.63 10.21
CA GLY A 306 -12.86 5.84 11.46
C GLY A 306 -14.29 5.61 11.96
N GLU A 307 -15.15 6.62 11.90
CA GLU A 307 -16.56 6.49 12.24
C GLU A 307 -17.28 5.45 11.35
N PHE A 308 -16.93 5.39 10.07
CA PHE A 308 -17.41 4.31 9.21
C PHE A 308 -16.99 2.93 9.73
N LEU A 309 -15.75 2.77 10.22
CA LEU A 309 -15.31 1.50 10.78
C LEU A 309 -16.11 1.09 12.03
N LEU A 310 -16.54 2.07 12.84
CA LEU A 310 -17.45 1.81 13.98
C LEU A 310 -18.82 1.34 13.49
N LEU A 311 -19.37 1.96 12.45
CA LEU A 311 -20.63 1.57 11.82
C LEU A 311 -20.54 0.21 11.12
N ALA A 312 -19.38 -0.13 10.57
CA ALA A 312 -19.13 -1.34 9.81
C ALA A 312 -18.84 -2.57 10.69
N GLN A 313 -18.65 -2.41 12.01
CA GLN A 313 -18.52 -3.55 12.90
C GLN A 313 -19.82 -4.35 12.90
N MET A 314 -19.73 -5.63 12.54
CA MET A 314 -20.92 -6.49 12.54
C MET A 314 -21.48 -6.69 13.96
N PRO A 315 -22.80 -6.88 14.10
CA PRO A 315 -23.40 -7.21 15.38
C PRO A 315 -23.04 -8.63 15.83
N ASP A 316 -23.40 -8.99 17.08
CA ASP A 316 -23.29 -10.37 17.53
C ASP A 316 -24.01 -11.35 16.59
N PRO A 317 -23.48 -12.56 16.41
CA PRO A 317 -22.39 -13.18 17.21
C PRO A 317 -20.97 -12.94 16.63
N GLN A 318 -20.79 -12.12 15.60
CA GLN A 318 -19.50 -11.97 14.91
C GLN A 318 -19.05 -10.50 14.86
N PRO A 319 -18.68 -9.87 15.99
CA PRO A 319 -18.38 -8.44 16.07
C PRO A 319 -17.00 -8.07 15.48
N ALA A 320 -16.82 -8.34 14.19
CA ALA A 320 -15.65 -8.02 13.40
C ALA A 320 -16.09 -7.43 12.05
N TRP A 321 -15.26 -7.42 11.03
CA TRP A 321 -15.52 -6.71 9.78
C TRP A 321 -15.50 -7.65 8.59
N ALA A 322 -16.35 -7.33 7.58
CA ALA A 322 -16.30 -7.94 6.27
C ALA A 322 -15.26 -7.24 5.39
N GLN A 323 -14.90 -7.88 4.28
CA GLN A 323 -13.99 -7.34 3.28
C GLN A 323 -14.57 -6.12 2.55
N GLN A 324 -15.90 -6.09 2.37
CA GLN A 324 -16.65 -4.95 1.84
C GLN A 324 -18.12 -5.01 2.20
N TYR A 325 -18.80 -3.88 2.07
CA TYR A 325 -20.23 -3.71 2.37
C TYR A 325 -20.94 -3.04 1.19
N ASN A 326 -22.15 -3.52 0.88
CA ASN A 326 -23.02 -2.84 -0.06
C ASN A 326 -23.61 -1.55 0.57
N PHE A 327 -24.43 -0.81 -0.20
CA PHE A 327 -25.00 0.45 0.26
C PHE A 327 -26.06 0.30 1.36
N GLN A 328 -26.51 -0.92 1.67
CA GLN A 328 -27.37 -1.27 2.81
C GLN A 328 -26.55 -1.73 4.03
N MET A 329 -25.23 -1.61 3.97
CA MET A 329 -24.29 -2.04 5.02
C MET A 329 -24.36 -3.54 5.34
N HIS A 330 -24.71 -4.36 4.35
CA HIS A 330 -24.53 -5.82 4.41
C HIS A 330 -23.17 -6.23 3.84
N PRO A 331 -22.48 -7.24 4.42
CA PRO A 331 -21.36 -7.89 3.75
C PRO A 331 -21.72 -8.28 2.34
N ALA A 332 -20.85 -8.01 1.37
CA ALA A 332 -21.17 -8.11 -0.05
C ALA A 332 -20.11 -8.89 -0.84
N TRP A 333 -20.53 -9.45 -1.98
CA TRP A 333 -19.64 -10.04 -2.97
C TRP A 333 -18.77 -8.98 -3.64
N ALA A 334 -17.49 -9.33 -3.87
CA ALA A 334 -16.62 -8.65 -4.85
C ALA A 334 -16.33 -9.59 -6.02
N ARG A 335 -15.12 -10.14 -6.08
CA ARG A 335 -14.74 -11.14 -7.08
C ARG A 335 -15.38 -12.51 -6.78
N ARG A 336 -15.30 -13.43 -7.74
CA ARG A 336 -15.88 -14.77 -7.64
C ARG A 336 -15.51 -15.55 -6.37
N PHE A 337 -14.35 -15.25 -5.76
CA PHE A 337 -13.84 -15.92 -4.57
C PHE A 337 -13.82 -15.00 -3.33
N GLU A 338 -14.49 -13.86 -3.40
CA GLU A 338 -14.64 -12.88 -2.31
C GLU A 338 -16.12 -12.75 -1.96
N LEU A 339 -16.56 -13.62 -1.09
CA LEU A 339 -17.97 -13.75 -0.72
C LEU A 339 -18.34 -12.88 0.49
N PRO A 340 -19.64 -12.63 0.73
CA PRO A 340 -20.12 -12.02 1.96
C PRO A 340 -19.72 -12.85 3.17
N ALA A 341 -18.77 -12.37 3.96
CA ALA A 341 -18.19 -13.11 5.08
C ALA A 341 -17.54 -12.14 6.07
N ILE A 342 -17.25 -12.60 7.30
CA ILE A 342 -16.31 -11.91 8.17
C ILE A 342 -14.90 -12.18 7.65
N ALA A 343 -14.06 -11.14 7.59
CA ALA A 343 -12.70 -11.22 7.08
C ALA A 343 -11.66 -11.19 8.21
N GLY A 344 -10.86 -12.26 8.33
CA GLY A 344 -9.85 -12.38 9.39
C GLY A 344 -8.67 -11.41 9.25
N GLY A 345 -8.24 -11.12 8.00
CA GLY A 345 -7.15 -10.19 7.71
C GLY A 345 -7.57 -8.75 7.91
N GLU A 346 -8.60 -8.32 7.18
CA GLU A 346 -9.12 -6.96 7.19
C GLU A 346 -9.58 -6.54 8.59
N SER A 347 -10.13 -7.46 9.39
CA SER A 347 -10.49 -7.18 10.78
C SER A 347 -9.27 -6.80 11.63
N GLN A 348 -8.14 -7.48 11.47
CA GLN A 348 -6.90 -7.12 12.19
C GLN A 348 -6.36 -5.75 11.77
N ASP A 349 -6.46 -5.40 10.48
CA ASP A 349 -6.02 -4.11 9.96
C ASP A 349 -6.93 -2.97 10.44
N VAL A 350 -8.24 -3.21 10.55
CA VAL A 350 -9.17 -2.26 11.17
C VAL A 350 -8.80 -2.01 12.64
N LEU A 351 -8.50 -3.04 13.41
CA LEU A 351 -8.08 -2.88 14.81
C LEU A 351 -6.85 -1.98 14.94
N ARG A 352 -5.86 -2.15 14.06
CA ARG A 352 -4.65 -1.30 14.04
C ARG A 352 -4.95 0.15 13.68
N VAL A 353 -5.79 0.39 12.67
CA VAL A 353 -6.09 1.77 12.26
C VAL A 353 -6.97 2.49 13.29
N LEU A 354 -7.85 1.80 13.99
CA LEU A 354 -8.60 2.37 15.10
C LEU A 354 -7.68 2.82 16.24
N MET A 355 -6.66 2.02 16.59
CA MET A 355 -5.63 2.43 17.53
C MET A 355 -4.82 3.64 17.04
N THR A 356 -4.50 3.69 15.75
CA THR A 356 -3.84 4.85 15.15
C THR A 356 -4.70 6.11 15.24
N LEU A 357 -5.99 6.01 14.96
CA LEU A 357 -6.93 7.12 15.10
C LEU A 357 -7.01 7.61 16.55
N TYR A 358 -7.10 6.70 17.53
CA TYR A 358 -7.05 7.06 18.94
C TYR A 358 -5.77 7.84 19.29
N GLN A 359 -4.60 7.37 18.84
CA GLN A 359 -3.33 8.04 19.10
C GLN A 359 -3.28 9.46 18.56
N HIS A 360 -3.92 9.73 17.40
CA HIS A 360 -3.94 11.06 16.78
C HIS A 360 -5.02 12.00 17.34
N THR A 361 -6.14 11.45 17.82
CA THR A 361 -7.32 12.23 18.16
C THR A 361 -7.66 12.24 19.65
N GLY A 362 -7.21 11.22 20.40
CA GLY A 362 -7.62 10.98 21.78
C GLY A 362 -9.07 10.51 21.94
N ARG A 363 -9.78 10.20 20.86
CA ARG A 363 -11.17 9.76 20.88
C ARG A 363 -11.28 8.30 21.35
N GLU A 364 -11.80 8.11 22.55
CA GLU A 364 -11.98 6.80 23.22
C GLU A 364 -12.92 5.85 22.44
N ASP A 365 -13.87 6.39 21.69
CA ASP A 365 -14.80 5.61 20.87
C ASP A 365 -14.10 4.74 19.84
N PHE A 366 -12.89 5.13 19.36
CA PHE A 366 -12.08 4.27 18.48
C PHE A 366 -11.48 3.04 19.18
N LEU A 367 -11.28 3.08 20.50
CA LEU A 367 -10.82 1.89 21.25
C LEU A 367 -11.97 0.98 21.73
N ALA A 368 -13.20 1.49 21.78
CA ALA A 368 -14.35 0.78 22.34
C ALA A 368 -14.66 -0.56 21.65
N PRO A 369 -14.62 -0.69 20.28
CA PRO A 369 -14.94 -1.95 19.61
C PRO A 369 -13.87 -3.03 19.73
N ILE A 370 -12.62 -2.65 20.07
CA ILE A 370 -11.45 -3.53 19.98
C ILE A 370 -11.56 -4.79 20.87
N PRO A 371 -11.90 -4.72 22.18
CA PRO A 371 -11.92 -5.92 23.01
C PRO A 371 -12.93 -6.97 22.53
N ARG A 372 -14.09 -6.52 22.06
CA ARG A 372 -15.15 -7.39 21.57
C ARG A 372 -14.74 -8.10 20.29
N ALA A 373 -14.13 -7.37 19.34
CA ALA A 373 -13.62 -7.93 18.09
C ALA A 373 -12.45 -8.91 18.35
N VAL A 374 -11.50 -8.55 19.22
CA VAL A 374 -10.39 -9.43 19.59
C VAL A 374 -10.90 -10.71 20.25
N GLY A 375 -11.87 -10.62 21.18
CA GLY A 375 -12.48 -11.78 21.82
C GLY A 375 -13.10 -12.75 20.82
N TYR A 376 -13.86 -12.22 19.84
CA TYR A 376 -14.43 -13.01 18.75
C TYR A 376 -13.35 -13.64 17.85
N LEU A 377 -12.39 -12.87 17.39
CA LEU A 377 -11.34 -13.37 16.48
C LEU A 377 -10.46 -14.44 17.17
N LYS A 378 -10.19 -14.32 18.47
CA LYS A 378 -9.48 -15.35 19.25
C LYS A 378 -10.24 -16.68 19.29
N SER A 379 -11.57 -16.62 19.40
CA SER A 379 -12.41 -17.84 19.34
C SER A 379 -12.48 -18.45 17.96
N SER A 380 -12.04 -17.72 16.92
CA SER A 380 -12.06 -18.12 15.51
C SER A 380 -10.69 -18.60 15.00
N VAL A 381 -9.66 -18.64 15.87
CA VAL A 381 -8.33 -19.11 15.48
C VAL A 381 -8.37 -20.57 15.06
N LEU A 382 -7.75 -20.85 13.91
CA LEU A 382 -7.67 -22.20 13.34
C LEU A 382 -6.71 -23.10 14.15
N PRO A 383 -6.81 -24.43 14.03
CA PRO A 383 -5.92 -25.36 14.72
C PRO A 383 -4.43 -25.15 14.45
N ASP A 384 -4.07 -24.57 13.29
CA ASP A 384 -2.69 -24.24 12.93
C ASP A 384 -2.21 -22.88 13.46
N GLY A 385 -3.02 -22.20 14.28
CA GLY A 385 -2.71 -20.93 14.91
C GLY A 385 -3.01 -19.69 14.05
N ARG A 386 -3.35 -19.85 12.78
CA ARG A 386 -3.72 -18.76 11.85
C ARG A 386 -5.21 -18.41 11.96
N LEU A 387 -5.62 -17.36 11.26
CA LEU A 387 -7.03 -17.05 11.00
C LEU A 387 -7.41 -17.48 9.58
N ALA A 388 -8.67 -17.87 9.36
CA ALA A 388 -9.19 -17.96 8.01
C ALA A 388 -9.35 -16.54 7.44
N ARG A 389 -9.14 -16.39 6.13
CA ARG A 389 -9.45 -15.12 5.48
C ARG A 389 -10.93 -14.81 5.55
N PHE A 390 -11.80 -15.85 5.46
CA PHE A 390 -13.25 -15.72 5.48
C PHE A 390 -13.89 -16.67 6.48
N TYR A 391 -14.88 -16.14 7.22
CA TYR A 391 -15.75 -16.90 8.11
C TYR A 391 -17.21 -16.70 7.69
N GLU A 392 -17.93 -17.82 7.56
CA GLU A 392 -19.35 -17.86 7.19
C GLU A 392 -20.19 -17.03 8.17
N LEU A 393 -21.08 -16.20 7.62
CA LEU A 393 -21.95 -15.35 8.42
C LEU A 393 -22.86 -16.19 9.31
N LYS A 394 -23.00 -15.77 10.57
CA LYS A 394 -23.78 -16.40 11.65
C LYS A 394 -23.20 -17.71 12.20
N THR A 395 -22.63 -18.57 11.36
CA THR A 395 -22.12 -19.90 11.78
C THR A 395 -20.66 -19.89 12.23
N ASN A 396 -19.89 -18.91 11.79
CA ASN A 396 -18.44 -18.77 12.04
C ASN A 396 -17.57 -19.93 11.49
N ARG A 397 -18.08 -20.75 10.58
CA ARG A 397 -17.29 -21.79 9.93
C ARG A 397 -16.28 -21.18 8.97
N PRO A 398 -15.00 -21.63 8.96
CA PRO A 398 -14.02 -21.16 7.97
C PRO A 398 -14.50 -21.45 6.55
N LEU A 399 -14.30 -20.50 5.65
CA LEU A 399 -14.69 -20.59 4.24
C LEU A 399 -13.46 -20.52 3.35
N TYR A 400 -13.41 -21.42 2.39
CA TYR A 400 -12.34 -21.56 1.43
C TYR A 400 -12.91 -21.76 0.01
N PHE A 401 -12.05 -21.65 -1.00
CA PHE A 401 -12.33 -22.08 -2.35
C PHE A 401 -11.28 -23.10 -2.79
N THR A 402 -11.73 -24.11 -3.50
CA THR A 402 -10.86 -25.08 -4.17
C THR A 402 -10.15 -24.42 -5.37
N ARG A 403 -9.14 -25.08 -5.95
CA ARG A 403 -8.42 -24.58 -7.14
C ARG A 403 -9.32 -24.33 -8.35
N ASP A 404 -10.45 -25.01 -8.44
CA ASP A 404 -11.49 -24.79 -9.46
C ASP A 404 -12.62 -23.87 -9.00
N TYR A 405 -12.39 -23.09 -7.90
CA TYR A 405 -13.29 -22.06 -7.37
C TYR A 405 -14.65 -22.59 -6.88
N ARG A 406 -14.67 -23.78 -6.31
CA ARG A 406 -15.83 -24.28 -5.55
C ARG A 406 -15.69 -23.89 -4.08
N LEU A 407 -16.77 -23.38 -3.51
CA LEU A 407 -16.84 -23.04 -2.09
C LEU A 407 -16.75 -24.32 -1.25
N THR A 408 -15.94 -24.30 -0.20
CA THR A 408 -15.71 -25.43 0.69
C THR A 408 -15.36 -24.95 2.11
N HIS A 409 -15.48 -25.86 3.09
CA HIS A 409 -14.95 -25.69 4.44
C HIS A 409 -13.64 -26.49 4.65
N ASP A 410 -13.20 -27.21 3.63
CA ASP A 410 -11.96 -28.00 3.63
C ASP A 410 -10.80 -27.16 3.04
N ASP A 411 -9.68 -27.15 3.71
CA ASP A 411 -8.50 -26.37 3.35
C ASP A 411 -7.39 -27.17 2.63
N GLN A 412 -7.68 -28.41 2.18
CA GLN A 412 -6.68 -29.27 1.55
C GLN A 412 -6.40 -28.94 0.08
N ASP A 413 -7.34 -28.30 -0.62
CA ASP A 413 -7.22 -27.96 -2.05
C ASP A 413 -7.27 -26.45 -2.31
N LEU A 414 -6.44 -25.68 -1.58
CA LEU A 414 -6.43 -24.22 -1.72
C LEU A 414 -5.69 -23.77 -2.99
N PRO A 415 -6.17 -22.71 -3.66
CA PRO A 415 -5.42 -22.03 -4.72
C PRO A 415 -4.13 -21.43 -4.18
N THR A 416 -3.10 -21.39 -5.00
CA THR A 416 -1.79 -20.81 -4.62
C THR A 416 -1.67 -19.31 -4.88
N HIS A 417 -2.62 -18.73 -5.61
CA HIS A 417 -2.60 -17.32 -6.01
C HIS A 417 -3.35 -16.39 -5.06
N TYR A 418 -4.03 -16.93 -4.05
CA TYR A 418 -4.81 -16.18 -3.07
C TYR A 418 -4.70 -16.84 -1.69
N ALA A 419 -4.31 -16.08 -0.68
CA ALA A 419 -4.13 -16.61 0.67
C ALA A 419 -5.48 -16.70 1.39
N PHE A 420 -5.99 -17.92 1.56
CA PHE A 420 -7.21 -18.19 2.34
C PHE A 420 -6.99 -18.35 3.84
N LYS A 421 -5.74 -18.37 4.28
CA LYS A 421 -5.33 -18.32 5.69
C LYS A 421 -4.38 -17.15 5.87
N VAL A 422 -4.54 -16.40 6.93
CA VAL A 422 -3.76 -15.19 7.26
C VAL A 422 -3.08 -15.34 8.61
N GLU A 423 -1.97 -14.64 8.81
CA GLU A 423 -1.26 -14.64 10.08
C GLU A 423 -2.12 -14.08 11.21
N ASN A 424 -1.92 -14.63 12.41
CA ASN A 424 -2.61 -14.21 13.61
C ASN A 424 -1.75 -13.20 14.37
N CYS A 425 -2.08 -11.93 14.21
CA CYS A 425 -1.42 -10.82 14.90
C CYS A 425 -2.21 -10.31 16.11
N LEU A 426 -3.19 -11.06 16.60
CA LEU A 426 -4.01 -10.65 17.75
C LEU A 426 -3.19 -10.45 19.04
N PRO A 427 -2.16 -11.27 19.35
CA PRO A 427 -1.35 -11.05 20.54
C PRO A 427 -0.67 -9.68 20.56
N GLU A 428 -0.11 -9.25 19.43
CA GLU A 428 0.53 -7.94 19.29
C GLU A 428 -0.48 -6.80 19.39
N ILE A 429 -1.66 -6.96 18.77
CA ILE A 429 -2.77 -6.01 18.83
C ILE A 429 -3.26 -5.82 20.26
N GLU A 430 -3.44 -6.90 21.03
CA GLU A 430 -3.84 -6.82 22.44
C GLU A 430 -2.80 -6.05 23.27
N VAL A 431 -1.53 -6.39 23.15
CA VAL A 431 -0.43 -5.71 23.87
C VAL A 431 -0.40 -4.22 23.51
N GLN A 432 -0.56 -3.88 22.23
CA GLN A 432 -0.59 -2.49 21.80
C GLN A 432 -1.81 -1.74 22.36
N CYS A 433 -3.00 -2.33 22.28
CA CYS A 433 -4.23 -1.76 22.83
C CYS A 433 -4.14 -1.54 24.35
N GLN A 434 -3.59 -2.50 25.09
CA GLN A 434 -3.38 -2.35 26.53
C GLN A 434 -2.43 -1.20 26.85
N ARG A 435 -1.28 -1.10 26.15
CA ARG A 435 -0.34 0.00 26.32
C ARG A 435 -0.96 1.37 26.06
N LEU A 436 -1.86 1.47 25.06
CA LEU A 436 -2.56 2.72 24.77
C LEU A 436 -3.52 3.12 25.89
N ARG A 437 -4.24 2.16 26.49
CA ARG A 437 -5.14 2.41 27.61
C ARG A 437 -4.41 2.79 28.91
N GLU A 438 -3.22 2.22 29.14
CA GLU A 438 -2.38 2.53 30.30
C GLU A 438 -1.71 3.91 30.19
N ARG A 439 -1.46 4.40 28.97
CA ARG A 439 -0.97 5.76 28.71
C ARG A 439 -2.13 6.75 28.74
N GLN A 440 -2.44 7.29 29.92
CA GLN A 440 -3.58 8.21 30.17
C GLN A 440 -3.55 9.54 29.40
N GLN A 441 -2.65 9.75 28.45
CA GLN A 441 -2.62 10.95 27.59
C GLN A 441 -2.32 10.58 26.14
N PRO A 442 -3.13 11.09 25.17
CA PRO A 442 -2.75 11.07 23.76
C PRO A 442 -1.44 11.83 23.59
N GLN A 443 -0.52 11.28 22.82
CA GLN A 443 0.65 12.07 22.38
C GLN A 443 0.11 13.23 21.55
N SER A 444 0.14 14.44 22.08
CA SER A 444 -0.27 15.62 21.34
C SER A 444 0.57 15.70 20.06
N LEU A 445 -0.06 16.02 18.93
CA LEU A 445 0.58 16.30 17.63
C LEU A 445 1.70 17.39 17.70
N ARG A 446 1.90 18.01 18.86
CA ARG A 446 2.83 19.11 19.11
C ARG A 446 4.27 18.70 19.34
N GLU A 447 4.54 17.45 19.66
CA GLU A 447 5.90 16.94 19.68
C GLU A 447 6.15 16.20 18.37
N THR A 448 6.69 16.93 17.38
CA THR A 448 7.46 16.30 16.30
C THR A 448 8.61 15.61 17.00
N PRO A 449 8.63 14.27 17.07
CA PRO A 449 9.87 13.62 17.45
C PRO A 449 10.91 14.11 16.46
N GLY A 450 12.07 14.52 16.97
CA GLY A 450 13.21 14.82 16.10
C GLY A 450 13.44 13.64 15.14
N PRO A 451 14.24 13.79 14.10
CA PRO A 451 14.44 12.76 13.09
C PRO A 451 14.77 11.43 13.79
N HIS A 452 13.79 10.51 13.85
CA HIS A 452 14.00 9.19 14.43
C HIS A 452 15.00 8.48 13.53
N LEU A 453 16.17 8.22 14.07
CA LEU A 453 17.11 7.34 13.39
C LEU A 453 16.44 5.98 13.15
N PRO A 454 16.51 5.49 11.92
CA PRO A 454 16.02 4.14 11.65
C PRO A 454 16.78 3.13 12.53
N PRO A 455 16.18 1.96 12.84
CA PRO A 455 16.89 0.91 13.54
C PRO A 455 18.21 0.62 12.85
N ARG A 456 19.27 0.45 13.64
CA ARG A 456 20.60 0.14 13.09
C ARG A 456 20.57 -1.19 12.34
N PRO A 457 20.86 -1.23 11.03
CA PRO A 457 20.99 -2.49 10.32
C PRO A 457 22.16 -3.31 10.86
N SER A 458 22.04 -4.64 10.86
CA SER A 458 23.18 -5.49 11.21
C SER A 458 24.31 -5.34 10.20
N LEU A 459 25.56 -5.36 10.67
CA LEU A 459 26.72 -5.27 9.77
C LEU A 459 26.71 -6.37 8.70
N SER A 460 26.28 -7.58 9.06
CA SER A 460 26.15 -8.69 8.11
C SER A 460 25.13 -8.43 7.00
N ALA A 461 24.04 -7.70 7.31
CA ALA A 461 23.07 -7.29 6.28
C ALA A 461 23.70 -6.26 5.32
N VAL A 462 24.38 -5.25 5.85
CA VAL A 462 25.06 -4.22 5.04
C VAL A 462 26.14 -4.86 4.16
N GLU A 463 26.97 -5.73 4.73
CA GLU A 463 28.02 -6.45 4.00
C GLU A 463 27.46 -7.29 2.85
N ARG A 464 26.39 -8.04 3.10
CA ARG A 464 25.70 -8.81 2.07
C ARG A 464 25.19 -7.93 0.94
N VAL A 465 24.57 -6.80 1.25
CA VAL A 465 24.05 -5.86 0.26
C VAL A 465 25.18 -5.29 -0.61
N ILE A 466 26.32 -4.92 0.00
CA ILE A 466 27.49 -4.43 -0.74
C ILE A 466 28.07 -5.54 -1.64
N LYS A 467 28.28 -6.75 -1.11
CA LYS A 467 28.89 -7.88 -1.84
C LYS A 467 28.05 -8.39 -3.02
N THR A 468 26.72 -8.23 -2.94
CA THR A 468 25.81 -8.70 -4.00
C THR A 468 25.54 -7.66 -5.07
N LEU A 469 26.01 -6.41 -4.89
CA LEU A 469 25.93 -5.37 -5.91
C LEU A 469 27.00 -5.64 -6.99
N ASP A 470 26.62 -5.67 -8.24
CA ASP A 470 27.58 -5.82 -9.34
C ASP A 470 28.25 -4.49 -9.72
N ASP A 471 29.23 -4.56 -10.62
CA ASP A 471 30.01 -3.38 -11.06
C ASP A 471 29.17 -2.30 -11.74
N ARG A 472 28.01 -2.66 -12.29
CA ARG A 472 27.06 -1.72 -12.90
C ARG A 472 26.09 -1.08 -11.88
N GLY A 473 26.14 -1.49 -10.60
CA GLY A 473 25.21 -1.00 -9.58
C GLY A 473 23.87 -1.74 -9.56
N ARG A 474 23.84 -3.05 -9.91
CA ARG A 474 22.64 -3.87 -9.97
C ARG A 474 22.67 -4.98 -8.92
N TRP A 475 21.53 -5.24 -8.30
CA TRP A 475 21.27 -6.49 -7.60
C TRP A 475 20.54 -7.44 -8.55
N VAL A 476 21.30 -8.32 -9.18
CA VAL A 476 20.77 -9.33 -10.11
C VAL A 476 20.51 -10.62 -9.33
N GLU A 477 19.31 -11.13 -9.45
CA GLU A 477 18.88 -12.34 -8.74
C GLU A 477 18.24 -13.37 -9.69
N LYS A 478 18.17 -14.62 -9.24
CA LYS A 478 17.45 -15.66 -9.97
C LYS A 478 15.95 -15.34 -9.92
N GLY A 479 15.29 -15.38 -11.06
CA GLY A 479 13.87 -15.11 -11.14
C GLY A 479 13.31 -15.52 -12.48
N ARG A 480 11.98 -15.51 -12.58
CA ARG A 480 11.27 -15.83 -13.81
C ARG A 480 10.42 -14.65 -14.23
N MET A 481 10.51 -14.26 -15.50
CA MET A 481 9.57 -13.34 -16.14
C MET A 481 8.82 -14.09 -17.22
N GLU A 482 7.50 -13.88 -17.27
CA GLU A 482 6.67 -14.40 -18.35
C GLU A 482 6.69 -13.43 -19.53
N THR A 483 7.64 -13.65 -20.42
CA THR A 483 7.74 -12.94 -21.69
C THR A 483 7.22 -13.83 -22.82
N ALA A 484 6.76 -13.25 -23.92
CA ALA A 484 6.23 -14.02 -25.06
C ALA A 484 7.26 -15.06 -25.57
N GLY A 485 7.15 -16.30 -25.06
CA GLY A 485 7.95 -17.44 -25.51
C GLY A 485 9.38 -17.55 -25.01
N GLN A 486 9.84 -16.67 -24.09
CA GLN A 486 11.21 -16.73 -23.54
C GLN A 486 11.18 -16.75 -22.01
N SER A 487 11.92 -17.68 -21.41
CA SER A 487 12.17 -17.71 -19.96
C SER A 487 13.41 -16.87 -19.66
N VAL A 488 13.25 -15.81 -18.88
CA VAL A 488 14.35 -15.00 -18.36
C VAL A 488 14.74 -15.56 -17.00
N GLY A 489 16.00 -15.99 -16.85
CA GLY A 489 16.51 -16.63 -15.62
C GLY A 489 17.16 -15.66 -14.61
N GLN A 490 17.46 -14.43 -15.04
CA GLN A 490 18.08 -13.39 -14.20
C GLN A 490 17.30 -12.10 -14.29
N VAL A 491 16.94 -11.55 -13.13
CA VAL A 491 16.08 -10.38 -13.02
C VAL A 491 16.66 -9.34 -12.06
N ILE A 492 16.20 -8.10 -12.23
CA ILE A 492 16.36 -7.00 -11.30
C ILE A 492 14.96 -6.67 -10.78
N ARG A 493 14.79 -6.55 -9.45
CA ARG A 493 13.50 -6.23 -8.84
C ARG A 493 13.52 -4.90 -8.12
N SER A 494 12.50 -4.10 -8.32
CA SER A 494 12.29 -2.86 -7.56
C SER A 494 12.18 -3.13 -6.06
N GLN A 495 11.57 -4.25 -5.64
CA GLN A 495 11.49 -4.63 -4.24
C GLN A 495 12.87 -4.84 -3.61
N THR A 496 13.78 -5.55 -4.29
CA THR A 496 15.17 -5.76 -3.83
C THR A 496 15.93 -4.44 -3.78
N PHE A 497 15.76 -3.58 -4.80
CA PHE A 497 16.35 -2.24 -4.81
C PHE A 497 15.89 -1.41 -3.59
N ILE A 498 14.59 -1.34 -3.33
CA ILE A 498 14.00 -0.60 -2.21
C ILE A 498 14.59 -1.09 -0.88
N ALA A 499 14.56 -2.39 -0.63
CA ALA A 499 15.07 -2.98 0.61
C ALA A 499 16.56 -2.68 0.84
N ASN A 500 17.38 -2.83 -0.22
CA ASN A 500 18.82 -2.62 -0.13
C ASN A 500 19.20 -1.13 0.00
N VAL A 501 18.50 -0.23 -0.68
CA VAL A 501 18.65 1.23 -0.50
C VAL A 501 18.31 1.64 0.93
N ASP A 502 17.23 1.10 1.51
CA ASP A 502 16.85 1.38 2.89
C ASP A 502 17.90 0.87 3.88
N ILE A 503 18.47 -0.33 3.69
CA ILE A 503 19.55 -0.87 4.55
C ILE A 503 20.79 0.02 4.48
N LEU A 504 21.27 0.36 3.28
CA LEU A 504 22.48 1.15 3.12
C LEU A 504 22.33 2.57 3.66
N SER A 505 21.21 3.24 3.33
CA SER A 505 20.97 4.60 3.77
C SER A 505 20.72 4.71 5.29
N ALA A 506 20.04 3.72 5.89
CA ALA A 506 19.86 3.64 7.34
C ALA A 506 21.20 3.46 8.07
N TYR A 507 22.08 2.61 7.54
CA TYR A 507 23.42 2.44 8.08
C TYR A 507 24.24 3.73 8.04
N LEU A 508 24.20 4.47 6.93
CA LEU A 508 24.89 5.75 6.78
C LEU A 508 24.33 6.84 7.72
N ALA A 509 23.01 6.88 7.90
CA ALA A 509 22.40 7.79 8.87
C ALA A 509 22.87 7.49 10.30
N TRP A 510 22.93 6.21 10.67
CA TRP A 510 23.46 5.80 11.97
C TRP A 510 24.91 6.19 12.18
N LEU A 511 25.80 6.03 11.17
CA LEU A 511 27.21 6.44 11.24
C LEU A 511 27.39 7.95 11.44
N ARG A 512 26.46 8.78 10.93
CA ARG A 512 26.51 10.24 11.08
C ARG A 512 26.09 10.71 12.49
N SER A 513 25.32 9.89 13.19
CA SER A 513 24.80 10.21 14.53
C SER A 513 25.61 9.61 15.67
N ALA A 514 26.53 8.69 15.37
CA ALA A 514 27.45 8.05 16.31
C ALA A 514 28.77 8.82 16.41
#